data_38eb74bf1ba5d4338cbfc506d9877f21
#
_entry.id   38eb74bf1ba5d4338cbfc506d9877f21
#
_cell.length_a   1.000
_cell.length_b   1.000
_cell.length_c   1.000
_cell.angle_alpha   90.00
_cell.angle_beta   90.00
_cell.angle_gamma   90.00
#
_symmetry.space_group_name_H-M   'P 1'
#
loop_
_entity.id
_entity.type
_entity.pdbx_description
1 polymer ?
#
loop_
_entity_poly.entity_id
_entity_poly.type
_entity_poly.pdbx_seq_one_letter_code
_entity_poly.pdbx_strand_id
1 'polypeptide(L)'
;MKSITMDHKTNNTTLKLTVSAIMVALSTVLSFIKPFELPYGGSVTLFSFVPILFVGYAYGIKWGAGAGLVHGILQMIFGISAATSGAGFKWWQFLLCALLDYIIAFSALGTSGIFKKVIKNPQVSVAVGSLFACVIKYICHFLSGFILFGGWAEWYFKESAGASYGSAILSEYSGKVLSAVYSLIYNATFSVPETVISIVMIVIIISIKPIRKAAGIK
;
A
#
# COMPACT_ATOMS: atom_id res chain seq x y z
N MET A 1 6.80 -7.84 -51.58
CA MET A 1 6.02 -7.40 -50.39
C MET A 1 6.66 -8.05 -49.15
N LYS A 2 7.43 -7.29 -48.36
CA LYS A 2 7.93 -7.75 -47.06
C LYS A 2 6.77 -7.74 -46.07
N SER A 3 6.33 -8.91 -45.62
CA SER A 3 5.40 -9.05 -44.49
C SER A 3 6.02 -8.40 -43.28
N ILE A 4 5.37 -7.33 -42.77
CA ILE A 4 5.71 -6.71 -41.49
C ILE A 4 5.18 -7.67 -40.42
N THR A 5 6.01 -8.63 -40.02
CA THR A 5 5.77 -9.36 -38.75
C THR A 5 5.98 -8.35 -37.64
N MET A 6 4.91 -7.70 -37.19
CA MET A 6 4.95 -6.93 -35.95
C MET A 6 5.38 -7.86 -34.82
N ASP A 7 6.47 -7.47 -34.18
CA ASP A 7 7.12 -8.25 -33.15
C ASP A 7 6.14 -8.44 -31.97
N HIS A 8 5.65 -9.66 -31.78
CA HIS A 8 4.74 -10.05 -30.69
C HIS A 8 5.26 -9.63 -29.30
N LYS A 9 6.57 -9.41 -29.16
CA LYS A 9 7.24 -9.00 -27.93
C LYS A 9 6.99 -7.51 -27.62
N THR A 10 7.02 -6.65 -28.64
CA THR A 10 6.80 -5.21 -28.52
C THR A 10 5.34 -4.91 -28.16
N ASN A 11 4.39 -5.60 -28.79
CA ASN A 11 2.97 -5.49 -28.46
C ASN A 11 2.66 -5.87 -27.00
N ASN A 12 3.37 -6.87 -26.47
CA ASN A 12 3.17 -7.29 -25.08
C ASN A 12 3.68 -6.26 -24.06
N THR A 13 4.79 -5.58 -24.36
CA THR A 13 5.35 -4.52 -23.49
C THR A 13 4.47 -3.27 -23.49
N THR A 14 4.01 -2.83 -24.66
CA THR A 14 3.11 -1.69 -24.81
C THR A 14 1.79 -1.93 -24.07
N LEU A 15 1.21 -3.12 -24.21
CA LEU A 15 -0.01 -3.50 -23.48
C LEU A 15 0.19 -3.43 -21.96
N LYS A 16 1.29 -3.99 -21.45
CA LYS A 16 1.60 -3.95 -20.01
C LYS A 16 1.78 -2.52 -19.52
N LEU A 17 2.46 -1.68 -20.28
CA LEU A 17 2.66 -0.27 -19.95
C LEU A 17 1.32 0.47 -19.89
N THR A 18 0.48 0.31 -20.92
CA THR A 18 -0.84 0.97 -21.00
C THR A 18 -1.75 0.53 -19.85
N VAL A 19 -1.84 -0.78 -19.61
CA VAL A 19 -2.67 -1.29 -18.50
C VAL A 19 -2.12 -0.83 -17.16
N SER A 20 -0.80 -0.85 -16.95
CA SER A 20 -0.20 -0.37 -15.70
C SER A 20 -0.48 1.11 -15.47
N ALA A 21 -0.42 1.94 -16.51
CA ALA A 21 -0.73 3.38 -16.42
C ALA A 21 -2.21 3.61 -16.04
N ILE A 22 -3.15 2.88 -16.67
CA ILE A 22 -4.57 2.94 -16.33
C ILE A 22 -4.80 2.49 -14.88
N MET A 23 -4.14 1.41 -14.44
CA MET A 23 -4.26 0.91 -13.07
C MET A 23 -3.69 1.89 -12.04
N VAL A 24 -2.60 2.59 -12.34
CA VAL A 24 -2.06 3.65 -11.47
C VAL A 24 -3.06 4.81 -11.39
N ALA A 25 -3.63 5.25 -12.50
CA ALA A 25 -4.64 6.31 -12.51
C ALA A 25 -5.88 5.90 -11.69
N LEU A 26 -6.39 4.68 -11.90
CA LEU A 26 -7.51 4.14 -11.13
C LEU A 26 -7.20 4.06 -9.64
N SER A 27 -6.03 3.55 -9.27
CA SER A 27 -5.56 3.49 -7.88
C SER A 27 -5.55 4.88 -7.24
N THR A 28 -5.05 5.87 -7.98
CA THR A 28 -4.98 7.26 -7.50
C THR A 28 -6.38 7.87 -7.33
N VAL A 29 -7.29 7.66 -8.26
CA VAL A 29 -8.68 8.13 -8.11
C VAL A 29 -9.37 7.48 -6.92
N LEU A 30 -9.24 6.15 -6.76
CA LEU A 30 -9.82 5.42 -5.63
C LEU A 30 -9.23 5.86 -4.28
N SER A 31 -7.99 6.35 -4.23
CA SER A 31 -7.36 6.84 -3.00
C SER A 31 -7.96 8.14 -2.46
N PHE A 32 -8.70 8.89 -3.26
CA PHE A 32 -9.44 10.06 -2.79
C PHE A 32 -10.77 9.70 -2.12
N ILE A 33 -11.27 8.47 -2.32
CA ILE A 33 -12.48 7.99 -1.66
C ILE A 33 -12.05 7.35 -0.35
N LYS A 34 -12.18 8.09 0.74
CA LYS A 34 -11.73 7.71 2.09
C LYS A 34 -12.94 7.60 3.03
N PRO A 35 -13.58 6.44 3.13
CA PRO A 35 -14.68 6.24 4.08
C PRO A 35 -14.28 6.46 5.53
N PHE A 36 -13.00 6.29 5.84
CA PHE A 36 -12.44 6.50 7.17
C PHE A 36 -11.06 7.17 7.08
N GLU A 37 -10.88 8.26 7.81
CA GLU A 37 -9.62 9.01 7.87
C GLU A 37 -9.27 9.32 9.32
N LEU A 38 -8.02 9.06 9.68
CA LEU A 38 -7.44 9.36 10.98
C LEU A 38 -6.73 10.71 10.96
N PRO A 39 -6.56 11.37 12.09
CA PRO A 39 -5.62 12.49 12.22
C PRO A 39 -4.23 12.10 11.70
N TYR A 40 -3.53 13.04 11.06
CA TYR A 40 -2.18 12.84 10.49
C TYR A 40 -2.07 11.86 9.31
N GLY A 41 -3.16 11.62 8.57
CA GLY A 41 -3.13 11.06 7.23
C GLY A 41 -3.35 9.54 7.13
N GLY A 42 -3.47 8.81 8.24
CA GLY A 42 -3.89 7.41 8.20
C GLY A 42 -5.33 7.30 7.66
N SER A 43 -5.56 6.55 6.60
CA SER A 43 -6.90 6.42 6.02
C SER A 43 -7.15 5.04 5.46
N VAL A 44 -8.40 4.61 5.51
CA VAL A 44 -8.90 3.45 4.77
C VAL A 44 -9.50 3.97 3.47
N THR A 45 -8.97 3.54 2.36
CA THR A 45 -9.43 3.95 1.04
C THR A 45 -10.31 2.89 0.39
N LEU A 46 -11.14 3.28 -0.58
CA LEU A 46 -12.01 2.35 -1.27
C LEU A 46 -11.25 1.61 -2.37
N PHE A 47 -10.61 0.47 -2.00
CA PHE A 47 -9.92 -0.44 -2.92
C PHE A 47 -8.71 0.15 -3.66
N SER A 48 -8.07 1.22 -3.14
CA SER A 48 -6.98 1.87 -3.88
C SER A 48 -5.76 0.97 -4.11
N PHE A 49 -5.51 -0.03 -3.27
CA PHE A 49 -4.41 -0.98 -3.45
C PHE A 49 -4.66 -2.00 -4.56
N VAL A 50 -5.93 -2.30 -4.84
CA VAL A 50 -6.33 -3.39 -5.74
C VAL A 50 -5.74 -3.28 -7.14
N PRO A 51 -5.74 -2.10 -7.81
CA PRO A 51 -5.13 -1.98 -9.14
C PRO A 51 -3.63 -2.26 -9.14
N ILE A 52 -2.89 -1.84 -8.10
CA ILE A 52 -1.43 -2.09 -7.99
C ILE A 52 -1.15 -3.57 -7.71
N LEU A 53 -1.91 -4.18 -6.79
CA LEU A 53 -1.86 -5.61 -6.52
C LEU A 53 -2.15 -6.43 -7.79
N PHE A 54 -3.12 -6.00 -8.60
CA PHE A 54 -3.44 -6.64 -9.88
C PHE A 54 -2.27 -6.59 -10.85
N VAL A 55 -1.62 -5.44 -11.04
CA VAL A 55 -0.44 -5.30 -11.92
C VAL A 55 0.69 -6.22 -11.46
N GLY A 56 0.99 -6.25 -10.15
CA GLY A 56 2.02 -7.12 -9.59
C GLY A 56 1.71 -8.60 -9.80
N TYR A 57 0.47 -9.00 -9.62
CA TYR A 57 0.05 -10.38 -9.83
C TYR A 57 -0.01 -10.78 -11.31
N ALA A 58 -0.56 -9.93 -12.17
CA ALA A 58 -0.72 -10.21 -13.60
C ALA A 58 0.62 -10.19 -14.35
N TYR A 59 1.40 -9.12 -14.17
CA TYR A 59 2.58 -8.84 -15.00
C TYR A 59 3.91 -9.07 -14.28
N GLY A 60 3.87 -9.42 -12.99
CA GLY A 60 5.03 -9.74 -12.17
C GLY A 60 5.61 -8.54 -11.42
N ILE A 61 6.51 -8.86 -10.49
CA ILE A 61 7.03 -7.93 -9.47
C ILE A 61 7.62 -6.64 -10.08
N LYS A 62 8.38 -6.74 -11.17
CA LYS A 62 9.01 -5.56 -11.79
C LYS A 62 7.99 -4.54 -12.26
N TRP A 63 6.92 -4.98 -12.93
CA TRP A 63 5.84 -4.12 -13.39
C TRP A 63 5.00 -3.60 -12.22
N GLY A 64 4.70 -4.48 -11.26
CA GLY A 64 3.96 -4.12 -10.06
C GLY A 64 4.69 -3.09 -9.19
N ALA A 65 5.99 -3.31 -8.93
CA ALA A 65 6.81 -2.38 -8.14
C ALA A 65 6.96 -1.03 -8.86
N GLY A 66 7.13 -1.03 -10.20
CA GLY A 66 7.16 0.19 -11.00
C GLY A 66 5.82 0.96 -10.93
N ALA A 67 4.69 0.26 -11.07
CA ALA A 67 3.37 0.87 -10.91
C ALA A 67 3.15 1.40 -9.49
N GLY A 68 3.55 0.62 -8.47
CA GLY A 68 3.51 1.02 -7.07
C GLY A 68 4.39 2.24 -6.78
N LEU A 69 5.58 2.31 -7.39
CA LEU A 69 6.47 3.47 -7.28
C LEU A 69 5.80 4.74 -7.81
N VAL A 70 5.24 4.69 -9.03
CA VAL A 70 4.55 5.84 -9.62
C VAL A 70 3.35 6.25 -8.77
N HIS A 71 2.55 5.28 -8.32
CA HIS A 71 1.43 5.54 -7.42
C HIS A 71 1.91 6.16 -6.09
N GLY A 72 2.99 5.63 -5.50
CA GLY A 72 3.60 6.16 -4.28
C GLY A 72 4.08 7.61 -4.43
N ILE A 73 4.68 7.96 -5.57
CA ILE A 73 5.07 9.36 -5.87
C ILE A 73 3.83 10.26 -5.92
N LEU A 74 2.74 9.82 -6.57
CA LEU A 74 1.50 10.59 -6.61
C LEU A 74 0.89 10.74 -5.21
N GLN A 75 0.86 9.68 -4.41
CA GLN A 75 0.39 9.75 -3.02
C GLN A 75 1.26 10.67 -2.17
N MET A 76 2.57 10.67 -2.39
CA MET A 76 3.49 11.61 -1.74
C MET A 76 3.16 13.07 -2.09
N ILE A 77 2.96 13.37 -3.36
CA ILE A 77 2.62 14.74 -3.82
C ILE A 77 1.32 15.22 -3.15
N PHE A 78 0.31 14.36 -3.03
CA PHE A 78 -0.98 14.73 -2.46
C PHE A 78 -1.03 14.69 -0.94
N GLY A 79 -0.20 13.85 -0.27
CA GLY A 79 -0.36 13.54 1.15
C GLY A 79 0.76 14.01 2.06
N ILE A 80 2.00 14.17 1.57
CA ILE A 80 3.15 14.40 2.46
C ILE A 80 3.07 15.72 3.23
N SER A 81 2.51 16.76 2.63
CA SER A 81 2.33 18.05 3.30
C SER A 81 1.39 17.93 4.51
N ALA A 82 0.28 17.23 4.37
CA ALA A 82 -0.66 17.00 5.46
C ALA A 82 -0.07 16.09 6.55
N ALA A 83 0.63 15.02 6.14
CA ALA A 83 1.25 14.08 7.08
C ALA A 83 2.38 14.70 7.91
N THR A 84 3.12 15.67 7.36
CA THR A 84 4.26 16.32 8.04
C THR A 84 3.90 17.67 8.65
N SER A 85 2.68 18.18 8.46
CA SER A 85 2.22 19.44 9.02
C SER A 85 2.28 19.43 10.54
N GLY A 86 2.96 20.45 11.11
CA GLY A 86 3.14 20.55 12.55
C GLY A 86 4.21 19.62 13.16
N ALA A 87 4.82 18.72 12.39
CA ALA A 87 5.84 17.80 12.89
C ALA A 87 7.22 18.45 13.06
N GLY A 88 7.46 19.63 12.45
CA GLY A 88 8.73 20.33 12.53
C GLY A 88 9.92 19.53 11.98
N PHE A 89 9.69 18.72 10.97
CA PHE A 89 10.70 17.80 10.42
C PHE A 89 11.93 18.53 9.86
N LYS A 90 13.09 18.01 10.19
CA LYS A 90 14.34 18.34 9.50
C LYS A 90 14.32 17.70 8.10
N TRP A 91 15.15 18.18 7.18
CA TRP A 91 15.20 17.70 5.79
C TRP A 91 15.36 16.17 5.66
N TRP A 92 16.18 15.55 6.51
CA TRP A 92 16.41 14.10 6.48
C TRP A 92 15.19 13.29 7.00
N GLN A 93 14.43 13.85 7.96
CA GLN A 93 13.19 13.23 8.45
C GLN A 93 12.11 13.25 7.38
N PHE A 94 12.01 14.39 6.66
CA PHE A 94 11.13 14.49 5.49
C PHE A 94 11.48 13.45 4.41
N LEU A 95 12.78 13.30 4.10
CA LEU A 95 13.26 12.30 3.15
C LEU A 95 12.95 10.88 3.62
N LEU A 96 13.16 10.57 4.89
CA LEU A 96 12.86 9.26 5.45
C LEU A 96 11.36 8.95 5.44
N CYS A 97 10.51 9.93 5.77
CA CYS A 97 9.05 9.82 5.62
C CYS A 97 8.66 9.55 4.16
N ALA A 98 9.19 10.32 3.22
CA ALA A 98 8.94 10.11 1.79
C ALA A 98 9.31 8.69 1.33
N LEU A 99 10.46 8.19 1.77
CA LEU A 99 10.92 6.84 1.42
C LEU A 99 10.05 5.74 2.06
N LEU A 100 9.83 5.80 3.37
CA LEU A 100 9.12 4.74 4.10
C LEU A 100 7.62 4.76 3.84
N ASP A 101 6.97 5.93 3.92
CA ASP A 101 5.50 5.98 3.86
C ASP A 101 4.95 6.00 2.43
N TYR A 102 5.78 6.36 1.44
CA TYR A 102 5.31 6.50 0.07
C TYR A 102 6.08 5.60 -0.90
N ILE A 103 7.38 5.78 -1.05
CA ILE A 103 8.15 5.13 -2.12
C ILE A 103 8.21 3.62 -1.90
N ILE A 104 8.75 3.16 -0.77
CA ILE A 104 8.95 1.74 -0.48
C ILE A 104 7.60 1.08 -0.19
N ALA A 105 6.76 1.71 0.63
CA ALA A 105 5.48 1.15 1.03
C ALA A 105 4.57 0.84 -0.17
N PHE A 106 4.40 1.78 -1.10
CA PHE A 106 3.54 1.55 -2.26
C PHE A 106 4.21 0.68 -3.32
N SER A 107 5.54 0.74 -3.50
CA SER A 107 6.26 -0.19 -4.37
C SER A 107 6.12 -1.64 -3.90
N ALA A 108 6.07 -1.87 -2.59
CA ALA A 108 5.88 -3.20 -2.00
C ALA A 108 4.55 -3.85 -2.42
N LEU A 109 3.47 -3.07 -2.67
CA LEU A 109 2.19 -3.62 -3.16
C LEU A 109 2.37 -4.38 -4.48
N GLY A 110 3.34 -3.99 -5.30
CA GLY A 110 3.67 -4.66 -6.55
C GLY A 110 4.26 -6.06 -6.39
N THR A 111 4.59 -6.49 -5.18
CA THR A 111 5.13 -7.84 -4.90
C THR A 111 4.05 -8.92 -4.79
N SER A 112 2.77 -8.58 -4.94
CA SER A 112 1.61 -9.48 -4.83
C SER A 112 1.71 -10.77 -5.66
N GLY A 113 2.49 -10.77 -6.75
CA GLY A 113 2.72 -11.94 -7.60
C GLY A 113 3.86 -12.88 -7.17
N ILE A 114 4.49 -12.65 -5.99
CA ILE A 114 5.70 -13.38 -5.58
C ILE A 114 5.49 -14.89 -5.45
N PHE A 115 4.30 -15.31 -4.98
CA PHE A 115 3.96 -16.73 -4.79
C PHE A 115 3.28 -17.38 -5.99
N LYS A 116 3.10 -16.66 -7.11
CA LYS A 116 2.39 -17.16 -8.32
C LYS A 116 2.97 -18.44 -8.90
N LYS A 117 4.29 -18.66 -8.76
CA LYS A 117 4.96 -19.86 -9.24
C LYS A 117 4.87 -21.04 -8.28
N VAL A 118 4.66 -20.79 -7.00
CA VAL A 118 4.65 -21.80 -5.93
C VAL A 118 3.23 -22.28 -5.65
N ILE A 119 2.27 -21.35 -5.55
CA ILE A 119 0.89 -21.64 -5.25
C ILE A 119 0.10 -21.73 -6.56
N LYS A 120 -0.36 -22.95 -6.91
CA LYS A 120 -1.04 -23.23 -8.19
C LYS A 120 -2.44 -22.61 -8.27
N ASN A 121 -3.17 -22.56 -7.15
CA ASN A 121 -4.50 -21.95 -7.12
C ASN A 121 -4.37 -20.43 -7.21
N PRO A 122 -4.91 -19.77 -8.26
CA PRO A 122 -4.70 -18.35 -8.48
C PRO A 122 -5.34 -17.45 -7.42
N GLN A 123 -6.48 -17.85 -6.85
CA GLN A 123 -7.16 -17.11 -5.78
C GLN A 123 -6.33 -17.14 -4.50
N VAL A 124 -5.86 -18.32 -4.10
CA VAL A 124 -5.00 -18.48 -2.92
C VAL A 124 -3.67 -17.77 -3.14
N SER A 125 -3.08 -17.91 -4.33
CA SER A 125 -1.80 -17.27 -4.66
C SER A 125 -1.87 -15.75 -4.58
N VAL A 126 -2.93 -15.15 -5.14
CA VAL A 126 -3.09 -13.68 -5.07
C VAL A 126 -3.41 -13.22 -3.66
N ALA A 127 -4.20 -13.96 -2.89
CA ALA A 127 -4.52 -13.61 -1.51
C ALA A 127 -3.26 -13.59 -0.63
N VAL A 128 -2.45 -14.67 -0.67
CA VAL A 128 -1.21 -14.78 0.11
C VAL A 128 -0.18 -13.75 -0.35
N GLY A 129 -0.05 -13.55 -1.66
CA GLY A 129 0.87 -12.55 -2.22
C GLY A 129 0.48 -11.11 -1.87
N SER A 130 -0.81 -10.80 -1.87
CA SER A 130 -1.33 -9.49 -1.46
C SER A 130 -1.15 -9.26 0.04
N LEU A 131 -1.40 -10.28 0.88
CA LEU A 131 -1.13 -10.20 2.31
C LEU A 131 0.35 -9.91 2.58
N PHE A 132 1.25 -10.63 1.91
CA PHE A 132 2.70 -10.40 2.02
C PHE A 132 3.08 -8.97 1.64
N ALA A 133 2.55 -8.47 0.52
CA ALA A 133 2.79 -7.11 0.04
C ALA A 133 2.30 -6.04 1.05
N CYS A 134 1.10 -6.24 1.60
CA CYS A 134 0.52 -5.35 2.61
C CYS A 134 1.26 -5.41 3.94
N VAL A 135 1.80 -6.57 4.35
CA VAL A 135 2.66 -6.69 5.54
C VAL A 135 3.94 -5.89 5.37
N ILE A 136 4.59 -5.94 4.21
CA ILE A 136 5.79 -5.11 3.96
C ILE A 136 5.42 -3.62 4.04
N LYS A 137 4.31 -3.21 3.41
CA LYS A 137 3.80 -1.84 3.52
C LYS A 137 3.58 -1.44 4.98
N TYR A 138 2.92 -2.28 5.76
CA TYR A 138 2.69 -2.05 7.19
C TYR A 138 3.99 -1.88 7.98
N ILE A 139 5.00 -2.72 7.72
CA ILE A 139 6.33 -2.60 8.35
C ILE A 139 6.97 -1.25 8.03
N CYS A 140 6.86 -0.77 6.78
CA CYS A 140 7.38 0.54 6.40
C CYS A 140 6.69 1.67 7.19
N HIS A 141 5.37 1.66 7.27
CA HIS A 141 4.61 2.64 8.06
C HIS A 141 4.89 2.53 9.57
N PHE A 142 5.04 1.29 10.08
CA PHE A 142 5.44 1.08 11.47
C PHE A 142 6.80 1.71 11.78
N LEU A 143 7.81 1.50 10.92
CA LEU A 143 9.14 2.08 11.10
C LEU A 143 9.11 3.61 11.01
N SER A 144 8.36 4.15 10.07
CA SER A 144 8.15 5.60 9.96
C SER A 144 7.49 6.15 11.22
N GLY A 145 6.38 5.58 11.65
CA GLY A 145 5.65 5.99 12.84
C GLY A 145 6.49 5.92 14.11
N PHE A 146 7.27 4.86 14.28
CA PHE A 146 8.16 4.68 15.43
C PHE A 146 9.31 5.71 15.46
N ILE A 147 9.96 5.95 14.30
CA ILE A 147 11.16 6.79 14.22
C ILE A 147 10.80 8.27 14.18
N LEU A 148 9.78 8.64 13.40
CA LEU A 148 9.48 10.03 13.07
C LEU A 148 8.31 10.62 13.86
N PHE A 149 7.30 9.79 14.14
CA PHE A 149 6.05 10.24 14.74
C PHE A 149 5.86 9.79 16.21
N GLY A 150 6.85 9.11 16.78
CA GLY A 150 6.78 8.59 18.16
C GLY A 150 6.53 9.67 19.23
N GLY A 151 6.90 10.93 18.97
CA GLY A 151 6.61 12.06 19.86
C GLY A 151 5.13 12.38 20.00
N TRP A 152 4.27 11.88 19.10
CA TRP A 152 2.82 12.05 19.14
C TRP A 152 2.10 10.98 19.98
N ALA A 153 2.82 9.97 20.47
CA ALA A 153 2.26 8.81 21.16
C ALA A 153 1.41 9.21 22.38
N GLU A 154 1.92 10.09 23.24
CA GLU A 154 1.18 10.54 24.42
C GLU A 154 -0.11 11.28 24.05
N TRP A 155 -0.01 12.18 23.07
CA TRP A 155 -1.18 12.92 22.58
C TRP A 155 -2.23 11.95 21.99
N TYR A 156 -1.81 11.00 21.17
CA TYR A 156 -2.71 10.02 20.56
C TYR A 156 -3.49 9.22 21.60
N PHE A 157 -2.81 8.71 22.63
CA PHE A 157 -3.47 7.92 23.66
C PHE A 157 -4.31 8.76 24.63
N LYS A 158 -4.01 10.04 24.80
CA LYS A 158 -4.85 10.96 25.61
C LYS A 158 -6.11 11.36 24.87
N GLU A 159 -6.02 11.70 23.60
CA GLU A 159 -7.09 12.41 22.89
C GLU A 159 -7.86 11.51 21.89
N SER A 160 -7.19 10.55 21.24
CA SER A 160 -7.77 9.85 20.09
C SER A 160 -8.15 8.39 20.37
N ALA A 161 -7.47 7.70 21.26
CA ALA A 161 -7.65 6.26 21.47
C ALA A 161 -8.79 5.88 22.43
N GLY A 162 -9.49 6.87 23.01
CA GLY A 162 -10.50 6.68 24.04
C GLY A 162 -9.90 6.66 25.46
N ALA A 163 -10.56 7.37 26.37
CA ALA A 163 -10.01 7.73 27.69
C ALA A 163 -9.56 6.52 28.55
N SER A 164 -10.35 5.45 28.59
CA SER A 164 -10.03 4.27 29.40
C SER A 164 -8.89 3.42 28.81
N TYR A 165 -8.90 3.20 27.49
CA TYR A 165 -7.88 2.44 26.79
C TYR A 165 -6.55 3.20 26.76
N GLY A 166 -6.60 4.49 26.44
CA GLY A 166 -5.41 5.33 26.39
C GLY A 166 -4.71 5.47 27.73
N SER A 167 -5.47 5.65 28.84
CA SER A 167 -4.91 5.73 30.20
C SER A 167 -4.23 4.43 30.63
N ALA A 168 -4.77 3.27 30.27
CA ALA A 168 -4.15 1.98 30.55
C ALA A 168 -2.79 1.85 29.85
N ILE A 169 -2.70 2.22 28.55
CA ILE A 169 -1.44 2.21 27.80
C ILE A 169 -0.41 3.18 28.41
N LEU A 170 -0.84 4.40 28.76
CA LEU A 170 0.05 5.42 29.30
C LEU A 170 0.55 5.09 30.73
N SER A 171 -0.18 4.29 31.48
CA SER A 171 0.27 3.81 32.81
C SER A 171 1.33 2.72 32.72
N GLU A 172 1.35 1.94 31.63
CA GLU A 172 2.22 0.79 31.45
C GLU A 172 3.48 1.09 30.60
N TYR A 173 3.33 1.95 29.56
CA TYR A 173 4.40 2.19 28.60
C TYR A 173 4.83 3.66 28.59
N SER A 174 6.14 3.88 28.41
CA SER A 174 6.75 5.21 28.31
C SER A 174 7.91 5.24 27.29
N GLY A 175 8.35 6.42 26.89
CA GLY A 175 9.52 6.63 26.04
C GLY A 175 9.42 5.87 24.71
N LYS A 176 10.50 5.17 24.32
CA LYS A 176 10.59 4.44 23.05
C LYS A 176 9.58 3.28 22.94
N VAL A 177 9.26 2.62 24.06
CA VAL A 177 8.28 1.54 24.06
C VAL A 177 6.90 2.07 23.75
N LEU A 178 6.51 3.20 24.35
CA LEU A 178 5.26 3.89 24.03
C LEU A 178 5.22 4.31 22.55
N SER A 179 6.30 4.82 21.99
CA SER A 179 6.39 5.15 20.56
C SER A 179 6.19 3.93 19.65
N ALA A 180 6.73 2.76 20.04
CA ALA A 180 6.53 1.52 19.28
C ALA A 180 5.09 1.03 19.37
N VAL A 181 4.49 1.04 20.56
CA VAL A 181 3.09 0.66 20.79
C VAL A 181 2.15 1.60 20.02
N TYR A 182 2.41 2.90 20.06
CA TYR A 182 1.69 3.88 19.28
C TYR A 182 1.74 3.56 17.79
N SER A 183 2.94 3.39 17.23
CA SER A 183 3.10 3.15 15.80
C SER A 183 2.43 1.85 15.37
N LEU A 184 2.55 0.78 16.18
CA LEU A 184 1.88 -0.49 15.93
C LEU A 184 0.36 -0.32 15.86
N ILE A 185 -0.24 0.28 16.88
CA ILE A 185 -1.70 0.41 17.00
C ILE A 185 -2.23 1.39 15.96
N TYR A 186 -1.64 2.58 15.86
CA TYR A 186 -2.08 3.60 14.90
C TYR A 186 -2.10 3.07 13.46
N ASN A 187 -1.01 2.45 13.03
CA ASN A 187 -0.94 1.91 11.68
C ASN A 187 -1.87 0.70 11.47
N ALA A 188 -2.11 -0.12 12.50
CA ALA A 188 -3.04 -1.24 12.40
C ALA A 188 -4.49 -0.78 12.18
N THR A 189 -4.92 0.34 12.78
CA THR A 189 -6.31 0.82 12.69
C THR A 189 -6.78 1.08 11.26
N PHE A 190 -5.91 1.51 10.35
CA PHE A 190 -6.25 1.71 8.96
C PHE A 190 -5.68 0.63 8.02
N SER A 191 -4.46 0.12 8.28
CA SER A 191 -3.82 -0.85 7.38
C SER A 191 -4.50 -2.21 7.41
N VAL A 192 -5.01 -2.66 8.56
CA VAL A 192 -5.68 -3.96 8.66
C VAL A 192 -7.00 -3.97 7.88
N PRO A 193 -7.96 -3.05 8.12
CA PRO A 193 -9.19 -2.99 7.32
C PRO A 193 -8.91 -2.85 5.82
N GLU A 194 -7.98 -1.97 5.43
CA GLU A 194 -7.65 -1.74 4.02
C GLU A 194 -7.03 -2.99 3.37
N THR A 195 -6.20 -3.74 4.10
CA THR A 195 -5.65 -5.02 3.64
C THR A 195 -6.76 -6.04 3.41
N VAL A 196 -7.68 -6.19 4.37
CA VAL A 196 -8.77 -7.17 4.28
C VAL A 196 -9.67 -6.87 3.08
N ILE A 197 -10.15 -5.63 2.94
CA ILE A 197 -11.03 -5.27 1.82
C ILE A 197 -10.32 -5.39 0.47
N SER A 198 -9.02 -5.08 0.41
CA SER A 198 -8.23 -5.20 -0.81
C SER A 198 -8.00 -6.66 -1.20
N ILE A 199 -7.71 -7.54 -0.24
CA ILE A 199 -7.55 -8.99 -0.50
C ILE A 199 -8.88 -9.59 -0.97
N VAL A 200 -9.99 -9.29 -0.32
CA VAL A 200 -11.30 -9.78 -0.74
C VAL A 200 -11.59 -9.34 -2.19
N MET A 201 -11.40 -8.06 -2.49
CA MET A 201 -11.69 -7.53 -3.82
C MET A 201 -10.77 -8.11 -4.90
N ILE A 202 -9.47 -8.23 -4.66
CA ILE A 202 -8.56 -8.78 -5.66
C ILE A 202 -8.83 -10.28 -5.91
N VAL A 203 -9.22 -11.03 -4.90
CA VAL A 203 -9.64 -12.43 -5.05
C VAL A 203 -10.90 -12.55 -5.89
N ILE A 204 -11.89 -11.68 -5.67
CA ILE A 204 -13.10 -11.61 -6.51
C ILE A 204 -12.71 -11.34 -7.96
N ILE A 205 -11.88 -10.33 -8.22
CA ILE A 205 -11.45 -9.97 -9.58
C ILE A 205 -10.74 -11.14 -10.26
N ILE A 206 -9.82 -11.81 -9.57
CA ILE A 206 -9.08 -12.96 -10.12
C ILE A 206 -9.99 -14.21 -10.29
N SER A 207 -11.12 -14.28 -9.60
CA SER A 207 -12.11 -15.35 -9.80
C SER A 207 -12.88 -15.18 -11.11
N ILE A 208 -12.96 -14.00 -11.68
CA ILE A 208 -13.65 -13.70 -12.93
C ILE A 208 -12.82 -14.23 -14.11
N LYS A 209 -13.25 -15.35 -14.70
CA LYS A 209 -12.53 -16.05 -15.79
C LYS A 209 -12.13 -15.12 -16.97
N PRO A 210 -13.00 -14.26 -17.53
CA PRO A 210 -12.62 -13.33 -18.60
C PRO A 210 -11.46 -12.42 -18.25
N ILE A 211 -11.47 -11.82 -17.04
CA ILE A 211 -10.39 -10.93 -16.56
C ILE A 211 -9.08 -11.70 -16.45
N ARG A 212 -9.13 -12.88 -15.83
CA ARG A 212 -7.98 -13.76 -15.66
C ARG A 212 -7.37 -14.12 -17.01
N LYS A 213 -8.20 -14.52 -17.99
CA LYS A 213 -7.77 -14.87 -19.35
C LYS A 213 -7.13 -13.65 -20.06
N ALA A 214 -7.76 -12.48 -20.00
CA ALA A 214 -7.23 -11.25 -20.60
C ALA A 214 -5.88 -10.82 -19.99
N ALA A 215 -5.68 -11.05 -18.69
CA ALA A 215 -4.42 -10.78 -17.99
C ALA A 215 -3.36 -11.89 -18.16
N GLY A 216 -3.63 -12.96 -18.94
CA GLY A 216 -2.71 -14.09 -19.13
C GLY A 216 -2.45 -14.89 -17.86
N ILE A 217 -3.39 -14.89 -16.92
CA ILE A 217 -3.31 -15.65 -15.67
C ILE A 217 -3.95 -17.02 -15.89
N LYS A 218 -3.16 -18.06 -15.72
CA LYS A 218 -3.61 -19.47 -15.84
C LYS A 218 -4.31 -19.96 -14.58
#